data_6492b9f69f13889490e2df68e7d4ed0c
#
_entry.id   6492b9f69f13889490e2df68e7d4ed0c
#
_cell.length_a   1.000
_cell.length_b   1.000
_cell.length_c   1.000
_cell.angle_alpha   90.00
_cell.angle_beta   90.00
_cell.angle_gamma   90.00
#
_symmetry.space_group_name_H-M   'P 1'
#
loop_
_entity.id
_entity.type
_entity.pdbx_description
1 polymer ?
#
loop_
_entity_poly.entity_id
_entity_poly.type
_entity_poly.pdbx_seq_one_letter_code
_entity_poly.pdbx_strand_id
1 'polypeptide(L)'
;MSEIITTQDALNLWQRVVSSSLRELPYDLSQRQTAVLLAVYMTPPPHTIRNMSSSLNVSKPAICRAVDVLSKLDLVRRKKDEEDRRNVFLQRTINGSVFLRDFADLIVREAKNMPDINLKAA
;
A
#
# COMPACT_ATOMS: atom_id res chain seq x y z
N MET A 1 -1.59 19.20 -24.22
CA MET A 1 -1.23 19.04 -22.82
C MET A 1 0.09 18.29 -22.73
N SER A 2 1.05 18.85 -22.06
CA SER A 2 2.34 18.19 -21.89
C SER A 2 2.21 17.02 -20.90
N GLU A 3 2.92 15.96 -21.19
CA GLU A 3 2.98 14.82 -20.26
C GLU A 3 3.77 15.20 -19.01
N ILE A 4 3.30 14.77 -17.84
CA ILE A 4 3.97 15.00 -16.57
C ILE A 4 5.18 14.07 -16.44
N ILE A 5 5.04 12.85 -16.94
CA ILE A 5 6.04 11.80 -16.86
C ILE A 5 5.95 10.92 -18.10
N THR A 6 7.08 10.58 -18.68
CA THR A 6 7.10 9.66 -19.82
C THR A 6 6.92 8.23 -19.36
N THR A 7 6.55 7.35 -20.31
CA THR A 7 6.44 5.90 -20.02
C THR A 7 7.75 5.34 -19.45
N GLN A 8 8.87 5.74 -20.07
CA GLN A 8 10.17 5.25 -19.63
C GLN A 8 10.50 5.75 -18.22
N ASP A 9 10.23 7.02 -17.91
CA ASP A 9 10.45 7.59 -16.59
C ASP A 9 9.58 6.89 -15.53
N ALA A 10 8.34 6.58 -15.87
CA ALA A 10 7.45 5.87 -14.96
C ALA A 10 8.01 4.49 -14.58
N LEU A 11 8.51 3.74 -15.58
CA LEU A 11 9.12 2.43 -15.33
C LEU A 11 10.41 2.55 -14.55
N ASN A 12 11.23 3.56 -14.86
CA ASN A 12 12.47 3.82 -14.13
C ASN A 12 12.20 4.16 -12.67
N LEU A 13 11.21 5.00 -12.41
CA LEU A 13 10.82 5.34 -11.04
C LEU A 13 10.35 4.11 -10.29
N TRP A 14 9.48 3.33 -10.91
CA TRP A 14 8.96 2.11 -10.28
C TRP A 14 10.09 1.12 -9.97
N GLN A 15 10.99 0.90 -10.93
CA GLN A 15 12.15 0.01 -10.73
C GLN A 15 13.01 0.49 -9.55
N ARG A 16 13.30 1.78 -9.49
CA ARG A 16 14.11 2.37 -8.41
C ARG A 16 13.43 2.21 -7.05
N VAL A 17 12.12 2.48 -6.98
CA VAL A 17 11.34 2.37 -5.75
C VAL A 17 11.29 0.93 -5.25
N VAL A 18 10.98 -0.02 -6.12
CA VAL A 18 10.91 -1.44 -5.76
C VAL A 18 12.27 -1.93 -5.25
N SER A 19 13.34 -1.62 -5.98
CA SER A 19 14.69 -2.05 -5.60
C SER A 19 15.13 -1.44 -4.28
N SER A 20 14.90 -0.14 -4.09
CA SER A 20 15.27 0.55 -2.85
C SER A 20 14.44 0.07 -1.66
N SER A 21 13.17 -0.24 -1.88
CA SER A 21 12.32 -0.75 -0.81
C SER A 21 12.82 -2.09 -0.27
N LEU A 22 13.31 -2.97 -1.14
CA LEU A 22 13.89 -4.24 -0.73
C LEU A 22 15.17 -4.07 0.08
N ARG A 23 15.98 -3.07 -0.27
CA ARG A 23 17.25 -2.83 0.42
C ARG A 23 17.09 -2.12 1.75
N GLU A 24 16.10 -1.23 1.88
CA GLU A 24 16.06 -0.25 2.96
C GLU A 24 14.89 -0.41 3.93
N LEU A 25 13.75 -0.92 3.47
CA LEU A 25 12.56 -1.02 4.33
C LEU A 25 12.53 -2.36 5.07
N PRO A 26 11.92 -2.39 6.26
CA PRO A 26 11.95 -3.58 7.11
C PRO A 26 11.07 -4.73 6.65
N TYR A 27 10.09 -4.48 5.77
CA TYR A 27 9.15 -5.50 5.35
C TYR A 27 9.12 -5.63 3.84
N ASP A 28 9.23 -6.86 3.34
CA ASP A 28 9.09 -7.20 1.93
C ASP A 28 7.66 -7.71 1.69
N LEU A 29 6.76 -6.79 1.37
CA LEU A 29 5.37 -7.11 1.15
C LEU A 29 5.13 -7.54 -0.30
N SER A 30 4.26 -8.54 -0.48
CA SER A 30 3.78 -8.89 -1.81
C SER A 30 2.94 -7.75 -2.39
N GLN A 31 2.74 -7.77 -3.70
CA GLN A 31 1.90 -6.76 -4.36
C GLN A 31 0.48 -6.78 -3.79
N ARG A 32 -0.08 -7.96 -3.50
CA ARG A 32 -1.41 -8.09 -2.91
C ARG A 32 -1.47 -7.52 -1.51
N GLN A 33 -0.47 -7.81 -0.68
CA GLN A 33 -0.37 -7.25 0.66
C GLN A 33 -0.24 -5.72 0.61
N THR A 34 0.56 -5.22 -0.30
CA THR A 34 0.73 -3.77 -0.51
C THR A 34 -0.58 -3.12 -0.93
N ALA A 35 -1.33 -3.74 -1.85
CA ALA A 35 -2.61 -3.20 -2.29
C ALA A 35 -3.64 -3.12 -1.15
N VAL A 36 -3.71 -4.14 -0.30
CA VAL A 36 -4.58 -4.13 0.87
C VAL A 36 -4.16 -3.04 1.84
N LEU A 37 -2.88 -2.95 2.15
CA LEU A 37 -2.35 -1.94 3.07
C LEU A 37 -2.66 -0.53 2.58
N LEU A 38 -2.38 -0.24 1.32
CA LEU A 38 -2.64 1.08 0.74
C LEU A 38 -4.13 1.43 0.75
N ALA A 39 -5.00 0.46 0.45
CA ALA A 39 -6.44 0.70 0.48
C ALA A 39 -6.91 1.11 1.88
N VAL A 40 -6.40 0.45 2.92
CA VAL A 40 -6.76 0.78 4.31
C VAL A 40 -6.32 2.19 4.69
N TYR A 41 -5.17 2.64 4.20
CA TYR A 41 -4.61 3.93 4.60
C TYR A 41 -4.96 5.09 3.67
N MET A 42 -5.25 4.81 2.39
CA MET A 42 -5.43 5.85 1.38
C MET A 42 -6.87 6.09 0.98
N THR A 43 -7.80 5.25 1.42
CA THR A 43 -9.23 5.42 1.11
C THR A 43 -10.03 5.55 2.39
N PRO A 44 -11.24 6.18 2.33
CA PRO A 44 -12.06 6.37 3.54
C PRO A 44 -12.56 5.07 4.15
N PRO A 45 -12.56 4.96 5.48
CA PRO A 45 -13.17 3.81 6.17
C PRO A 45 -14.69 3.84 6.00
N PRO A 46 -15.40 2.75 6.29
CA PRO A 46 -14.88 1.49 6.86
C PRO A 46 -14.28 0.56 5.80
N HIS A 47 -13.34 -0.26 6.24
CA HIS A 47 -12.75 -1.31 5.40
C HIS A 47 -13.09 -2.68 5.99
N THR A 48 -13.62 -3.56 5.16
CA THR A 48 -13.91 -4.95 5.55
C THR A 48 -13.21 -5.89 4.58
N ILE A 49 -13.02 -7.14 4.99
CA ILE A 49 -12.47 -8.17 4.10
C ILE A 49 -13.35 -8.32 2.86
N ARG A 50 -14.67 -8.28 3.04
CA ARG A 50 -15.62 -8.37 1.92
C ARG A 50 -15.45 -7.22 0.93
N ASN A 51 -15.41 -5.98 1.42
CA ASN A 51 -15.25 -4.82 0.55
C ASN A 51 -13.90 -4.83 -0.16
N MET A 52 -12.86 -5.26 0.53
CA MET A 52 -11.52 -5.37 -0.03
C MET A 52 -11.48 -6.42 -1.15
N SER A 53 -12.09 -7.57 -0.92
CA SER A 53 -12.22 -8.64 -1.92
C SER A 53 -12.90 -8.12 -3.19
N SER A 54 -14.02 -7.41 -3.03
CA SER A 54 -14.76 -6.83 -4.14
C SER A 54 -13.95 -5.78 -4.90
N SER A 55 -13.38 -4.82 -4.19
CA SER A 55 -12.71 -3.68 -4.84
C SER A 55 -11.41 -4.08 -5.53
N LEU A 56 -10.69 -5.05 -4.99
CA LEU A 56 -9.43 -5.53 -5.57
C LEU A 56 -9.62 -6.70 -6.54
N ASN A 57 -10.83 -7.24 -6.63
CA ASN A 57 -11.12 -8.44 -7.43
C ASN A 57 -10.20 -9.60 -7.04
N VAL A 58 -10.09 -9.84 -5.74
CA VAL A 58 -9.28 -10.90 -5.14
C VAL A 58 -10.18 -11.70 -4.23
N SER A 59 -10.05 -13.03 -4.22
CA SER A 59 -10.91 -13.89 -3.40
C SER A 59 -10.77 -13.56 -1.90
N LYS A 60 -11.85 -13.78 -1.15
CA LYS A 60 -11.84 -13.56 0.31
C LYS A 60 -10.72 -14.34 1.01
N PRO A 61 -10.50 -15.64 0.72
CA PRO A 61 -9.38 -16.35 1.33
C PRO A 61 -8.02 -15.73 1.04
N ALA A 62 -7.82 -15.20 -0.16
CA ALA A 62 -6.56 -14.54 -0.52
C ALA A 62 -6.39 -13.21 0.23
N ILE A 63 -7.49 -12.44 0.40
CA ILE A 63 -7.46 -11.24 1.23
C ILE A 63 -7.16 -11.60 2.70
N CYS A 64 -7.81 -12.66 3.22
CA CYS A 64 -7.53 -13.11 4.59
C CYS A 64 -6.06 -13.45 4.80
N ARG A 65 -5.43 -14.14 3.84
CA ARG A 65 -4.00 -14.46 3.93
C ARG A 65 -3.12 -13.21 3.92
N ALA A 66 -3.46 -12.24 3.09
CA ALA A 66 -2.74 -10.96 3.07
C ALA A 66 -2.88 -10.23 4.41
N VAL A 67 -4.10 -10.18 4.95
CA VAL A 67 -4.37 -9.54 6.23
C VAL A 67 -3.68 -10.28 7.39
N ASP A 68 -3.57 -11.61 7.33
CA ASP A 68 -2.82 -12.39 8.31
C ASP A 68 -1.38 -11.90 8.42
N VAL A 69 -0.70 -11.72 7.29
CA VAL A 69 0.67 -11.22 7.29
C VAL A 69 0.73 -9.79 7.80
N LEU A 70 -0.14 -8.91 7.30
CA LEU A 70 -0.15 -7.50 7.71
C LEU A 70 -0.43 -7.34 9.20
N SER A 71 -1.32 -8.18 9.76
CA SER A 71 -1.65 -8.14 11.18
C SER A 71 -0.48 -8.62 12.04
N LYS A 72 0.24 -9.67 11.61
CA LYS A 72 1.43 -10.16 12.31
C LYS A 72 2.53 -9.12 12.36
N LEU A 73 2.64 -8.31 11.33
CA LEU A 73 3.61 -7.21 11.26
C LEU A 73 3.10 -5.93 11.95
N ASP A 74 1.90 -5.98 12.51
CA ASP A 74 1.22 -4.82 13.13
C ASP A 74 1.08 -3.64 12.17
N LEU A 75 0.85 -3.92 10.89
CA LEU A 75 0.60 -2.89 9.89
C LEU A 75 -0.88 -2.58 9.72
N VAL A 76 -1.74 -3.55 10.05
CA VAL A 76 -3.19 -3.37 10.18
C VAL A 76 -3.67 -4.15 11.41
N ARG A 77 -4.88 -3.85 11.85
CA ARG A 77 -5.53 -4.56 12.96
C ARG A 77 -6.91 -5.01 12.54
N ARG A 78 -7.27 -6.23 12.91
CA ARG A 78 -8.63 -6.73 12.74
C ARG A 78 -9.49 -6.29 13.91
N LYS A 79 -10.74 -5.92 13.60
CA LYS A 79 -11.77 -5.67 14.60
C LYS A 79 -13.05 -6.35 14.16
N LYS A 80 -13.60 -7.20 15.03
CA LYS A 80 -14.88 -7.84 14.75
C LYS A 80 -16.00 -6.82 14.76
N ASP A 81 -16.93 -6.99 13.82
CA ASP A 81 -18.18 -6.24 13.84
C ASP A 81 -19.12 -6.90 14.84
N GLU A 82 -19.39 -6.23 15.95
CA GLU A 82 -20.26 -6.77 16.99
C GLU A 82 -21.71 -6.89 16.56
N GLU A 83 -22.14 -6.08 15.60
CA GLU A 83 -23.49 -6.11 15.07
C GLU A 83 -23.69 -7.18 13.99
N ASP A 84 -22.64 -7.45 13.22
CA ASP A 84 -22.66 -8.50 12.20
C ASP A 84 -21.33 -9.24 12.19
N ARG A 85 -21.30 -10.40 12.84
CA ARG A 85 -20.09 -11.21 13.02
C ARG A 85 -19.50 -11.74 11.70
N ARG A 86 -20.22 -11.62 10.59
CA ARG A 86 -19.70 -12.01 9.27
C ARG A 86 -18.72 -10.98 8.73
N ASN A 87 -18.71 -9.77 9.30
CA ASN A 87 -17.81 -8.70 8.89
C ASN A 87 -16.62 -8.62 9.84
N VAL A 88 -15.46 -8.39 9.26
CA VAL A 88 -14.24 -8.06 9.99
C VAL A 88 -13.73 -6.73 9.46
N PHE A 89 -13.65 -5.74 10.33
CA PHE A 89 -13.09 -4.44 10.00
C PHE A 89 -11.57 -4.48 10.00
N LEU A 90 -10.97 -3.75 9.08
CA LEU A 90 -9.54 -3.53 9.03
C LEU A 90 -9.25 -2.09 9.46
N GLN A 91 -8.36 -1.94 10.42
CA GLN A 91 -8.03 -0.66 11.02
C GLN A 91 -6.56 -0.34 10.87
N ARG A 92 -6.25 0.96 10.85
CA ARG A 92 -4.89 1.48 10.80
C ARG A 92 -4.20 1.29 12.15
N THR A 93 -2.87 1.22 12.11
CA THR A 93 -2.02 1.18 13.30
C THR A 93 -0.98 2.28 13.22
N ILE A 94 -0.36 2.60 14.35
CA ILE A 94 0.76 3.54 14.38
C ILE A 94 1.93 2.99 13.55
N ASN A 95 2.25 1.70 13.72
CA ASN A 95 3.34 1.08 12.98
C ASN A 95 3.12 1.11 11.47
N GLY A 96 1.88 0.88 11.03
CA GLY A 96 1.53 0.96 9.61
C GLY A 96 1.69 2.38 9.06
N SER A 97 1.29 3.39 9.83
CA SER A 97 1.46 4.79 9.44
C SER A 97 2.93 5.17 9.31
N VAL A 98 3.77 4.72 10.24
CA VAL A 98 5.21 4.97 10.20
C VAL A 98 5.84 4.27 8.98
N PHE A 99 5.50 3.02 8.76
CA PHE A 99 6.01 2.25 7.61
C PHE A 99 5.67 2.94 6.28
N LEU A 100 4.42 3.37 6.12
CA LEU A 100 3.99 4.03 4.87
C LEU A 100 4.61 5.42 4.71
N ARG A 101 4.83 6.16 5.80
CA ARG A 101 5.54 7.43 5.71
C ARG A 101 6.99 7.22 5.25
N ASP A 102 7.67 6.23 5.80
CA ASP A 102 9.03 5.90 5.37
C ASP A 102 9.06 5.47 3.92
N PHE A 103 8.06 4.71 3.48
CA PHE A 103 7.93 4.32 2.08
C PHE A 103 7.69 5.53 1.19
N ALA A 104 6.82 6.45 1.61
CA ALA A 104 6.54 7.68 0.87
C ALA A 104 7.81 8.54 0.73
N ASP A 105 8.59 8.68 1.80
CA ASP A 105 9.85 9.41 1.76
C ASP A 105 10.84 8.76 0.78
N LEU A 106 10.87 7.45 0.73
CA LEU A 106 11.70 6.71 -0.22
C LEU A 106 11.27 7.01 -1.67
N ILE A 107 9.97 6.99 -1.94
CA ILE A 107 9.45 7.31 -3.28
C ILE A 107 9.85 8.73 -3.70
N VAL A 108 9.67 9.69 -2.81
CA VAL A 108 10.03 11.09 -3.08
C VAL A 108 11.53 11.22 -3.37
N ARG A 109 12.36 10.56 -2.57
CA ARG A 109 13.82 10.57 -2.76
C ARG A 109 14.21 10.01 -4.12
N GLU A 110 13.64 8.85 -4.49
CA GLU A 110 13.97 8.21 -5.77
C GLU A 110 13.52 9.06 -6.96
N ALA A 111 12.36 9.71 -6.84
CA ALA A 111 11.88 10.62 -7.87
C ALA A 111 12.81 11.82 -8.03
N LYS A 112 13.28 12.41 -6.94
CA LYS A 112 14.20 13.56 -6.97
C LYS A 112 15.56 13.19 -7.55
N ASN A 113 15.97 11.94 -7.46
CA ASN A 113 17.25 11.47 -8.01
C ASN A 113 17.16 11.15 -9.50
N MET A 114 16.00 11.33 -10.12
CA MET A 114 15.82 11.17 -11.57
C MET A 114 15.85 12.56 -12.22
N PRO A 115 16.93 12.89 -12.97
CA PRO A 115 17.14 14.27 -13.43
C PRO A 115 16.10 14.79 -14.39
N ASP A 116 15.45 13.91 -15.15
CA ASP A 116 14.51 14.29 -16.23
C ASP A 116 13.04 14.16 -15.81
N ILE A 117 12.75 13.79 -14.58
CA ILE A 117 11.38 13.62 -14.12
C ILE A 117 10.84 14.95 -13.57
N ASN A 118 9.64 15.34 -14.00
CA ASN A 118 9.00 16.57 -13.56
C ASN A 118 7.66 16.28 -12.90
N LEU A 119 7.67 16.05 -11.59
CA LEU A 119 6.47 15.76 -10.84
C LEU A 119 5.68 17.01 -10.44
N LYS A 120 6.22 18.21 -10.69
CA LYS A 120 5.57 19.49 -10.34
C LYS A 120 4.65 20.01 -11.44
N ALA A 121 4.67 19.41 -12.62
CA ALA A 121 3.85 19.84 -13.73
C ALA A 121 2.37 19.44 -13.63
N ALA A 122 2.03 18.71 -12.58
CA ALA A 122 0.65 18.27 -12.34
C ALA A 122 -0.27 19.41 -11.94
#